data_0cab3daa17d8da4fb5fb0cf2e87e2746
#
_entry.id   0cab3daa17d8da4fb5fb0cf2e87e2746
#
_cell.length_a   1.000
_cell.length_b   1.000
_cell.length_c   1.000
_cell.angle_alpha   90.00
_cell.angle_beta   90.00
_cell.angle_gamma   90.00
#
_symmetry.space_group_name_H-M   'P 1'
#
loop_
_entity.id
_entity.type
_entity.pdbx_description
1 polymer ?
#
loop_
_entity_poly.entity_id
_entity_poly.type
_entity_poly.pdbx_seq_one_letter_code
_entity_poly.pdbx_strand_id
1 'polypeptide(L)'
;MLFTINQIALKKGIDLNKASFAVQGFGKVGEAIARLLYQEGYRVVAISDISGGIYKEDGLDILDLSNYVKKNPSHLIEGYKAEGISSLANQELLTLGVDILVPSARENQITEDNAGDIKAKIIVEAANGPTTPEADQILNEKGITVVPDILSNAGGVVVSYLEWVQNIQCLMWDEKKVNSFLQEIMERSFQEVWEFHEQNKVPMREAAYMLALDRTIKARKIRGNFP
;
A
#
# COMPACT_ATOMS: atom_id res chain seq x y z
N MET A 1 4.45 -4.57 -0.18
CA MET A 1 3.69 -3.53 -0.90
C MET A 1 4.18 -3.28 -2.32
N LEU A 2 5.46 -2.96 -2.60
CA LEU A 2 5.93 -2.77 -3.97
C LEU A 2 5.58 -3.97 -4.88
N PHE A 3 5.78 -5.20 -4.42
CA PHE A 3 5.39 -6.41 -5.15
C PHE A 3 3.88 -6.45 -5.47
N THR A 4 3.03 -6.04 -4.54
CA THR A 4 1.58 -5.99 -4.79
C THR A 4 1.17 -4.87 -5.76
N ILE A 5 1.87 -3.72 -5.72
CA ILE A 5 1.70 -2.64 -6.73
C ILE A 5 2.06 -3.16 -8.12
N ASN A 6 3.21 -3.84 -8.26
CA ASN A 6 3.64 -4.40 -9.54
C ASN A 6 2.62 -5.43 -10.06
N GLN A 7 2.12 -6.30 -9.20
CA GLN A 7 1.14 -7.31 -9.57
C GLN A 7 -0.20 -6.70 -10.00
N ILE A 8 -0.74 -5.74 -9.25
CA ILE A 8 -2.02 -5.11 -9.63
C ILE A 8 -1.90 -4.28 -10.90
N ALA A 9 -0.78 -3.61 -11.12
CA ALA A 9 -0.53 -2.87 -12.35
C ALA A 9 -0.52 -3.79 -13.57
N LEU A 10 0.13 -4.97 -13.46
CA LEU A 10 0.10 -5.99 -14.52
C LEU A 10 -1.33 -6.47 -14.80
N LYS A 11 -2.13 -6.76 -13.77
CA LYS A 11 -3.52 -7.21 -13.93
C LYS A 11 -4.43 -6.15 -14.57
N LYS A 12 -4.16 -4.87 -14.30
CA LYS A 12 -4.94 -3.74 -14.82
C LYS A 12 -4.35 -3.12 -16.10
N GLY A 13 -3.23 -3.62 -16.60
CA GLY A 13 -2.58 -3.08 -17.81
C GLY A 13 -2.03 -1.66 -17.63
N ILE A 14 -1.62 -1.30 -16.41
CA ILE A 14 -1.05 0.02 -16.10
C ILE A 14 0.46 -0.01 -16.29
N ASP A 15 0.97 0.89 -17.13
CA ASP A 15 2.41 1.14 -17.28
C ASP A 15 2.92 1.98 -16.09
N LEU A 16 3.58 1.35 -15.14
CA LEU A 16 4.07 2.01 -13.93
C LEU A 16 5.10 3.12 -14.21
N ASN A 17 5.81 3.07 -15.34
CA ASN A 17 6.75 4.13 -15.73
C ASN A 17 6.04 5.44 -16.11
N LYS A 18 4.75 5.38 -16.44
CA LYS A 18 3.91 6.53 -16.76
C LYS A 18 2.91 6.87 -15.67
N ALA A 19 2.67 5.92 -14.76
CA ALA A 19 1.70 6.07 -13.70
C ALA A 19 2.09 7.16 -12.69
N SER A 20 1.07 7.83 -12.17
CA SER A 20 1.18 8.81 -11.10
C SER A 20 0.78 8.18 -9.76
N PHE A 21 1.57 8.47 -8.73
CA PHE A 21 1.35 7.98 -7.37
C PHE A 21 1.10 9.13 -6.41
N ALA A 22 0.11 8.98 -5.54
CA ALA A 22 -0.07 9.82 -4.35
C ALA A 22 0.09 8.97 -3.09
N VAL A 23 0.88 9.43 -2.13
CA VAL A 23 1.13 8.74 -0.86
C VAL A 23 0.63 9.62 0.28
N GLN A 24 -0.41 9.17 0.98
CA GLN A 24 -0.94 9.84 2.15
C GLN A 24 -0.20 9.35 3.40
N GLY A 25 0.42 10.27 4.12
CA GLY A 25 1.26 9.95 5.28
C GLY A 25 2.73 9.75 4.90
N PHE A 26 3.64 10.51 5.55
CA PHE A 26 5.07 10.44 5.34
C PHE A 26 5.83 10.03 6.61
N GLY A 27 5.21 9.11 7.35
CA GLY A 27 5.84 8.40 8.47
C GLY A 27 6.71 7.23 7.99
N LYS A 28 7.07 6.32 8.90
CA LYS A 28 7.95 5.17 8.58
C LYS A 28 7.52 4.36 7.35
N VAL A 29 6.24 4.07 7.22
CA VAL A 29 5.70 3.26 6.11
C VAL A 29 5.61 4.09 4.84
N GLY A 30 5.02 5.30 4.93
CA GLY A 30 4.85 6.18 3.76
C GLY A 30 6.18 6.65 3.18
N GLU A 31 7.17 7.03 4.01
CA GLU A 31 8.52 7.34 3.53
C GLU A 31 9.16 6.14 2.82
N ALA A 32 9.06 4.95 3.44
CA ALA A 32 9.67 3.75 2.88
C ALA A 32 9.07 3.39 1.52
N ILE A 33 7.74 3.42 1.37
CA ILE A 33 7.10 3.10 0.08
C ILE A 33 7.38 4.19 -0.96
N ALA A 34 7.32 5.46 -0.59
CA ALA A 34 7.65 6.56 -1.50
C ALA A 34 9.09 6.45 -2.03
N ARG A 35 10.05 6.12 -1.16
CA ARG A 35 11.44 5.88 -1.56
C ARG A 35 11.60 4.68 -2.50
N LEU A 36 10.92 3.57 -2.21
CA LEU A 36 10.95 2.39 -3.09
C LEU A 36 10.37 2.72 -4.47
N LEU A 37 9.23 3.40 -4.53
CA LEU A 37 8.64 3.84 -5.80
C LEU A 37 9.60 4.76 -6.58
N TYR A 38 10.22 5.71 -5.91
CA TYR A 38 11.18 6.63 -6.51
C TYR A 38 12.43 5.89 -7.01
N GLN A 39 12.93 4.90 -6.28
CA GLN A 39 14.11 4.09 -6.69
C GLN A 39 13.82 3.22 -7.92
N GLU A 40 12.58 2.77 -8.10
CA GLU A 40 12.12 2.10 -9.32
C GLU A 40 11.91 3.08 -10.50
N GLY A 41 12.07 4.38 -10.27
CA GLY A 41 11.85 5.42 -11.29
C GLY A 41 10.38 5.80 -11.46
N TYR A 42 9.50 5.41 -10.54
CA TYR A 42 8.07 5.73 -10.62
C TYR A 42 7.80 7.15 -10.12
N ARG A 43 6.80 7.78 -10.71
CA ARG A 43 6.48 9.19 -10.50
C ARG A 43 5.55 9.41 -9.31
N VAL A 44 6.12 9.70 -8.14
CA VAL A 44 5.37 10.11 -6.95
C VAL A 44 5.06 11.60 -7.05
N VAL A 45 3.80 11.95 -7.34
CA VAL A 45 3.38 13.33 -7.60
C VAL A 45 2.88 14.06 -6.35
N ALA A 46 2.40 13.32 -5.34
CA ALA A 46 1.87 13.93 -4.11
C ALA A 46 2.25 13.13 -2.88
N ILE A 47 2.57 13.86 -1.82
CA ILE A 47 2.81 13.32 -0.48
C ILE A 47 2.14 14.25 0.54
N SER A 48 1.56 13.67 1.61
CA SER A 48 1.08 14.43 2.76
C SER A 48 1.55 13.82 4.08
N ASP A 49 1.55 14.66 5.11
CA ASP A 49 1.62 14.25 6.50
C ASP A 49 0.61 15.04 7.35
N ILE A 50 0.77 15.06 8.67
CA ILE A 50 -0.13 15.78 9.56
C ILE A 50 -0.05 17.31 9.41
N SER A 51 1.00 17.84 8.79
CA SER A 51 1.20 19.28 8.56
C SER A 51 0.56 19.77 7.26
N GLY A 52 0.16 18.87 6.38
CA GLY A 52 -0.40 19.18 5.06
C GLY A 52 0.13 18.27 3.97
N GLY A 53 0.07 18.72 2.74
CA GLY A 53 0.56 17.97 1.58
C GLY A 53 1.31 18.85 0.60
N ILE A 54 2.06 18.20 -0.27
CA ILE A 54 2.79 18.80 -1.38
C ILE A 54 2.50 18.03 -2.67
N TYR A 55 2.45 18.75 -3.77
CA TYR A 55 2.19 18.22 -5.11
C TYR A 55 3.19 18.78 -6.11
N LYS A 56 3.64 17.93 -7.02
CA LYS A 56 4.43 18.31 -8.21
C LYS A 56 4.06 17.38 -9.37
N GLU A 57 3.59 17.94 -10.48
CA GLU A 57 3.11 17.17 -11.63
C GLU A 57 4.16 16.24 -12.21
N ASP A 58 5.41 16.72 -12.35
CA ASP A 58 6.53 15.94 -12.89
C ASP A 58 7.13 14.93 -11.89
N GLY A 59 6.61 14.88 -10.67
CA GLY A 59 7.10 14.04 -9.58
C GLY A 59 8.01 14.77 -8.59
N LEU A 60 7.95 14.32 -7.35
CA LEU A 60 8.71 14.83 -6.21
C LEU A 60 10.10 14.14 -6.15
N ASP A 61 11.12 14.89 -5.75
CA ASP A 61 12.40 14.29 -5.33
C ASP A 61 12.26 13.74 -3.91
N ILE A 62 12.00 12.45 -3.83
CA ILE A 62 11.74 11.77 -2.57
C ILE A 62 12.99 11.67 -1.70
N LEU A 63 14.17 11.61 -2.29
CA LEU A 63 15.41 11.53 -1.53
C LEU A 63 15.71 12.88 -0.87
N ASP A 64 15.54 13.98 -1.61
CA ASP A 64 15.70 15.33 -1.05
C ASP A 64 14.65 15.62 0.03
N LEU A 65 13.38 15.30 -0.24
CA LEU A 65 12.31 15.42 0.76
C LEU A 65 12.59 14.62 2.03
N SER A 66 13.03 13.37 1.92
CA SER A 66 13.39 12.52 3.08
C SER A 66 14.56 13.11 3.87
N ASN A 67 15.56 13.67 3.17
CA ASN A 67 16.68 14.35 3.82
C ASN A 67 16.26 15.62 4.55
N TYR A 68 15.34 16.38 3.95
CA TYR A 68 14.75 17.55 4.60
C TYR A 68 14.02 17.17 5.88
N VAL A 69 13.08 16.23 5.81
CA VAL A 69 12.28 15.78 6.96
C VAL A 69 13.16 15.25 8.09
N LYS A 70 14.24 14.51 7.79
CA LYS A 70 15.19 14.03 8.82
C LYS A 70 15.93 15.17 9.54
N LYS A 71 16.18 16.28 8.85
CA LYS A 71 16.86 17.47 9.41
C LYS A 71 15.89 18.45 10.06
N ASN A 72 14.63 18.43 9.67
CA ASN A 72 13.61 19.31 10.22
C ASN A 72 13.32 18.95 11.68
N PRO A 73 13.38 19.88 12.64
CA PRO A 73 13.09 19.60 14.06
C PRO A 73 11.70 19.00 14.32
N SER A 74 10.70 19.34 13.50
CA SER A 74 9.36 18.75 13.58
C SER A 74 9.27 17.35 12.99
N HIS A 75 10.26 16.93 12.18
CA HIS A 75 10.23 15.72 11.36
C HIS A 75 9.00 15.62 10.43
N LEU A 76 8.52 16.77 9.97
CA LEU A 76 7.38 16.92 9.06
C LEU A 76 7.83 17.55 7.74
N ILE A 77 6.95 17.43 6.72
CA ILE A 77 7.16 18.04 5.39
C ILE A 77 6.96 19.56 5.41
N GLU A 78 6.41 20.09 6.49
CA GLU A 78 6.18 21.52 6.68
C GLU A 78 7.42 22.36 6.35
N GLY A 79 7.22 23.38 5.55
CA GLY A 79 8.30 24.29 5.13
C GLY A 79 9.21 23.77 4.02
N TYR A 80 9.02 22.54 3.53
CA TYR A 80 9.76 22.06 2.37
C TYR A 80 9.42 22.87 1.13
N LYS A 81 10.46 23.29 0.41
CA LYS A 81 10.34 24.10 -0.81
C LYS A 81 11.25 23.55 -1.89
N ALA A 82 10.73 23.34 -3.08
CA ALA A 82 11.46 23.08 -4.28
C ALA A 82 10.71 23.63 -5.50
N GLU A 83 11.39 23.79 -6.62
CA GLU A 83 10.81 24.34 -7.84
C GLU A 83 9.64 23.47 -8.34
N GLY A 84 8.53 24.13 -8.69
CA GLY A 84 7.33 23.49 -9.21
C GLY A 84 6.47 22.78 -8.17
N ILE A 85 6.76 22.90 -6.87
CA ILE A 85 5.93 22.36 -5.80
C ILE A 85 4.80 23.32 -5.45
N SER A 86 3.59 22.78 -5.32
CA SER A 86 2.42 23.42 -4.71
C SER A 86 2.01 22.72 -3.43
N SER A 87 1.42 23.49 -2.49
CA SER A 87 0.83 22.94 -1.28
C SER A 87 -0.60 22.46 -1.55
N LEU A 88 -1.04 21.42 -0.85
CA LEU A 88 -2.41 20.92 -0.86
C LEU A 88 -2.82 20.43 0.52
N ALA A 89 -4.12 20.40 0.79
CA ALA A 89 -4.64 19.79 2.01
C ALA A 89 -4.62 18.26 1.90
N ASN A 90 -4.61 17.58 3.06
CA ASN A 90 -4.64 16.12 3.08
C ASN A 90 -5.88 15.54 2.36
N GLN A 91 -7.04 16.19 2.50
CA GLN A 91 -8.26 15.78 1.80
C GLN A 91 -8.15 15.94 0.27
N GLU A 92 -7.47 16.99 -0.18
CA GLU A 92 -7.24 17.22 -1.60
C GLU A 92 -6.30 16.13 -2.18
N LEU A 93 -5.31 15.65 -1.39
CA LEU A 93 -4.47 14.55 -1.82
C LEU A 93 -5.27 13.28 -2.08
N LEU A 94 -6.20 12.92 -1.19
CA LEU A 94 -7.02 11.72 -1.33
C LEU A 94 -7.89 11.75 -2.60
N THR A 95 -8.32 12.94 -3.02
CA THR A 95 -9.19 13.13 -4.19
C THR A 95 -8.45 13.51 -5.48
N LEU A 96 -7.11 13.50 -5.46
CA LEU A 96 -6.31 13.74 -6.66
C LEU A 96 -6.61 12.69 -7.75
N GLY A 97 -6.61 13.17 -9.01
CA GLY A 97 -6.70 12.31 -10.17
C GLY A 97 -5.38 11.61 -10.49
N VAL A 98 -5.01 10.62 -9.68
CA VAL A 98 -3.80 9.81 -9.85
C VAL A 98 -4.14 8.39 -10.29
N ASP A 99 -3.15 7.67 -10.81
CA ASP A 99 -3.34 6.27 -11.16
C ASP A 99 -3.40 5.39 -9.91
N ILE A 100 -2.51 5.62 -8.94
CA ILE A 100 -2.41 4.82 -7.72
C ILE A 100 -2.35 5.72 -6.49
N LEU A 101 -3.30 5.53 -5.57
CA LEU A 101 -3.34 6.15 -4.25
C LEU A 101 -2.87 5.16 -3.20
N VAL A 102 -1.97 5.60 -2.33
CA VAL A 102 -1.41 4.78 -1.23
C VAL A 102 -1.71 5.44 0.11
N PRO A 103 -2.83 5.11 0.77
CA PRO A 103 -3.12 5.57 2.12
C PRO A 103 -2.20 4.85 3.13
N SER A 104 -1.26 5.59 3.74
CA SER A 104 -0.25 5.08 4.68
C SER A 104 -0.21 5.84 6.01
N ALA A 105 -1.21 6.69 6.29
CA ALA A 105 -1.27 7.48 7.51
C ALA A 105 -1.82 6.69 8.70
N ARG A 106 -3.13 6.46 8.74
CA ARG A 106 -3.83 5.76 9.83
C ARG A 106 -5.15 5.17 9.33
N GLU A 107 -5.90 4.56 10.23
CA GLU A 107 -7.24 4.06 9.99
C GLU A 107 -8.25 5.17 9.60
N ASN A 108 -9.33 4.78 8.93
CA ASN A 108 -10.49 5.62 8.60
C ASN A 108 -10.15 6.95 7.89
N GLN A 109 -9.24 6.90 6.92
CA GLN A 109 -8.92 8.07 6.11
C GLN A 109 -9.85 8.21 4.91
N ILE A 110 -10.30 7.09 4.36
CA ILE A 110 -11.30 7.03 3.29
C ILE A 110 -12.60 6.55 3.93
N THR A 111 -13.57 7.45 3.96
CA THR A 111 -14.87 7.25 4.60
C THR A 111 -15.99 7.47 3.59
N GLU A 112 -17.24 7.23 3.97
CA GLU A 112 -18.42 7.51 3.14
C GLU A 112 -18.47 8.98 2.66
N ASP A 113 -17.93 9.90 3.48
CA ASP A 113 -17.96 11.34 3.19
C ASP A 113 -17.04 11.72 2.01
N ASN A 114 -15.96 10.98 1.76
CA ASN A 114 -14.97 11.34 0.74
C ASN A 114 -14.76 10.27 -0.34
N ALA A 115 -15.23 9.04 -0.14
CA ALA A 115 -15.08 7.95 -1.11
C ALA A 115 -15.71 8.29 -2.47
N GLY A 116 -16.82 9.06 -2.45
CA GLY A 116 -17.48 9.55 -3.66
C GLY A 116 -16.60 10.45 -4.53
N ASP A 117 -15.66 11.18 -3.94
CA ASP A 117 -14.78 12.15 -4.61
C ASP A 117 -13.44 11.56 -5.05
N ILE A 118 -13.10 10.34 -4.63
CA ILE A 118 -11.85 9.66 -5.03
C ILE A 118 -11.82 9.43 -6.53
N LYS A 119 -10.72 9.84 -7.15
CA LYS A 119 -10.48 9.74 -8.60
C LYS A 119 -9.36 8.77 -8.97
N ALA A 120 -8.66 8.23 -7.99
CA ALA A 120 -7.62 7.24 -8.21
C ALA A 120 -8.20 6.00 -8.89
N LYS A 121 -7.45 5.38 -9.81
CA LYS A 121 -7.88 4.14 -10.47
C LYS A 121 -7.71 2.92 -9.56
N ILE A 122 -6.66 2.95 -8.73
CA ILE A 122 -6.30 1.88 -7.81
C ILE A 122 -5.94 2.50 -6.46
N ILE A 123 -6.39 1.86 -5.39
CA ILE A 123 -5.95 2.15 -4.02
C ILE A 123 -5.16 0.94 -3.52
N VAL A 124 -3.95 1.18 -2.99
CA VAL A 124 -3.13 0.14 -2.35
C VAL A 124 -2.90 0.52 -0.91
N GLU A 125 -3.58 -0.16 0.00
CA GLU A 125 -3.62 0.20 1.40
C GLU A 125 -2.31 -0.16 2.13
N ALA A 126 -1.64 0.86 2.68
CA ALA A 126 -0.43 0.70 3.47
C ALA A 126 -0.70 0.72 4.97
N ALA A 127 -1.58 1.61 5.43
CA ALA A 127 -2.06 1.63 6.81
C ALA A 127 -3.03 0.46 7.06
N ASN A 128 -3.26 0.14 8.32
CA ASN A 128 -4.30 -0.81 8.71
C ASN A 128 -5.65 -0.11 8.72
N GLY A 129 -6.66 -0.69 8.05
CA GLY A 129 -8.02 -0.19 8.00
C GLY A 129 -8.16 1.27 7.54
N PRO A 130 -7.45 1.73 6.49
CA PRO A 130 -7.53 3.13 6.06
C PRO A 130 -8.85 3.47 5.40
N THR A 131 -9.58 2.45 4.90
CA THR A 131 -10.87 2.58 4.24
C THR A 131 -11.95 1.95 5.10
N THR A 132 -13.04 2.67 5.37
CA THR A 132 -14.18 2.14 6.11
C THR A 132 -15.00 1.14 5.24
N PRO A 133 -15.79 0.25 5.84
CA PRO A 133 -16.64 -0.68 5.07
C PRO A 133 -17.60 0.03 4.12
N GLU A 134 -18.20 1.16 4.55
CA GLU A 134 -19.12 1.96 3.76
C GLU A 134 -18.39 2.59 2.56
N ALA A 135 -17.18 3.11 2.78
CA ALA A 135 -16.34 3.64 1.71
C ALA A 135 -15.91 2.57 0.71
N ASP A 136 -15.57 1.37 1.18
CA ASP A 136 -15.16 0.24 0.33
C ASP A 136 -16.29 -0.15 -0.64
N GLN A 137 -17.54 -0.11 -0.18
CA GLN A 137 -18.70 -0.33 -1.03
C GLN A 137 -18.81 0.76 -2.12
N ILE A 138 -18.73 2.04 -1.76
CA ILE A 138 -18.79 3.17 -2.69
C ILE A 138 -17.67 3.07 -3.74
N LEU A 139 -16.45 2.76 -3.32
CA LEU A 139 -15.29 2.60 -4.21
C LEU A 139 -15.50 1.45 -5.20
N ASN A 140 -16.04 0.32 -4.73
CA ASN A 140 -16.34 -0.81 -5.57
C ASN A 140 -17.42 -0.49 -6.61
N GLU A 141 -18.50 0.21 -6.23
CA GLU A 141 -19.55 0.68 -7.14
C GLU A 141 -19.00 1.65 -8.21
N LYS A 142 -17.98 2.43 -7.86
CA LYS A 142 -17.25 3.30 -8.80
C LYS A 142 -16.26 2.55 -9.70
N GLY A 143 -16.05 1.26 -9.49
CA GLY A 143 -15.07 0.46 -10.23
C GLY A 143 -13.61 0.74 -9.84
N ILE A 144 -13.37 1.37 -8.69
CA ILE A 144 -12.03 1.60 -8.14
C ILE A 144 -11.56 0.30 -7.49
N THR A 145 -10.40 -0.20 -7.91
CA THR A 145 -9.84 -1.42 -7.32
C THR A 145 -9.09 -1.10 -6.04
N VAL A 146 -9.51 -1.70 -4.93
CA VAL A 146 -8.82 -1.59 -3.65
C VAL A 146 -8.01 -2.87 -3.41
N VAL A 147 -6.67 -2.74 -3.33
CA VAL A 147 -5.80 -3.82 -2.83
C VAL A 147 -5.75 -3.69 -1.31
N PRO A 148 -6.38 -4.61 -0.56
CA PRO A 148 -6.63 -4.42 0.86
C PRO A 148 -5.35 -4.55 1.69
N ASP A 149 -5.36 -3.91 2.85
CA ASP A 149 -4.27 -3.89 3.83
C ASP A 149 -3.78 -5.29 4.22
N ILE A 150 -4.70 -6.20 4.52
CA ILE A 150 -4.40 -7.60 4.88
C ILE A 150 -3.50 -8.31 3.84
N LEU A 151 -3.50 -7.85 2.59
CA LEU A 151 -2.65 -8.35 1.52
C LEU A 151 -1.44 -7.43 1.29
N SER A 152 -1.67 -6.13 1.09
CA SER A 152 -0.65 -5.22 0.60
C SER A 152 0.44 -4.90 1.63
N ASN A 153 0.09 -4.81 2.93
CA ASN A 153 1.04 -4.52 4.01
C ASN A 153 1.56 -5.78 4.74
N ALA A 154 1.14 -6.97 4.34
CA ALA A 154 1.53 -8.24 4.97
C ALA A 154 3.04 -8.53 4.96
N GLY A 155 3.81 -7.82 4.12
CA GLY A 155 5.25 -8.04 3.98
C GLY A 155 6.02 -7.92 5.29
N GLY A 156 5.62 -7.01 6.20
CA GLY A 156 6.23 -6.88 7.53
C GLY A 156 6.07 -8.15 8.37
N VAL A 157 4.89 -8.75 8.36
CA VAL A 157 4.61 -10.02 9.07
C VAL A 157 5.39 -11.17 8.44
N VAL A 158 5.49 -11.20 7.11
CA VAL A 158 6.29 -12.22 6.40
C VAL A 158 7.76 -12.14 6.80
N VAL A 159 8.35 -10.94 6.82
CA VAL A 159 9.76 -10.75 7.22
C VAL A 159 9.98 -11.17 8.69
N SER A 160 9.07 -10.80 9.59
CA SER A 160 9.13 -11.24 10.99
C SER A 160 9.04 -12.76 11.13
N TYR A 161 8.23 -13.43 10.32
CA TYR A 161 8.18 -14.89 10.26
C TYR A 161 9.51 -15.48 9.77
N LEU A 162 10.10 -14.92 8.72
CA LEU A 162 11.39 -15.36 8.20
C LEU A 162 12.52 -15.18 9.24
N GLU A 163 12.50 -14.08 10.01
CA GLU A 163 13.41 -13.85 11.12
C GLU A 163 13.25 -14.94 12.21
N TRP A 164 12.02 -15.22 12.59
CA TRP A 164 11.72 -16.28 13.55
C TRP A 164 12.22 -17.65 13.07
N VAL A 165 12.02 -18.00 11.80
CA VAL A 165 12.55 -19.26 11.20
C VAL A 165 14.07 -19.33 11.30
N GLN A 166 14.77 -18.24 10.95
CA GLN A 166 16.23 -18.16 11.05
C GLN A 166 16.71 -18.39 12.49
N ASN A 167 16.03 -17.75 13.46
CA ASN A 167 16.38 -17.86 14.86
C ASN A 167 16.23 -19.30 15.39
N ILE A 168 15.13 -19.99 15.07
CA ILE A 168 14.91 -21.38 15.51
C ILE A 168 15.90 -22.35 14.86
N GLN A 169 16.22 -22.12 13.59
CA GLN A 169 17.11 -23.02 12.84
C GLN A 169 18.59 -22.64 12.97
N CYS A 170 18.92 -21.59 13.75
CA CYS A 170 20.28 -21.05 13.87
C CYS A 170 20.91 -20.74 12.50
N LEU A 171 20.11 -20.23 11.56
CA LEU A 171 20.52 -19.82 10.23
C LEU A 171 20.69 -18.30 10.16
N MET A 172 21.57 -17.87 9.27
CA MET A 172 21.70 -16.46 8.91
C MET A 172 21.58 -16.33 7.40
N TRP A 173 20.50 -15.67 6.97
CA TRP A 173 20.31 -15.35 5.55
C TRP A 173 20.72 -13.91 5.27
N ASP A 174 21.27 -13.68 4.11
CA ASP A 174 21.51 -12.33 3.63
C ASP A 174 20.19 -11.65 3.21
N GLU A 175 20.23 -10.35 3.07
CA GLU A 175 19.08 -9.54 2.69
C GLU A 175 18.48 -9.99 1.34
N LYS A 176 19.34 -10.36 0.38
CA LYS A 176 18.90 -10.79 -0.95
C LYS A 176 18.03 -12.06 -0.86
N LYS A 177 18.43 -13.01 -0.01
CA LYS A 177 17.66 -14.25 0.20
C LYS A 177 16.33 -13.99 0.91
N VAL A 178 16.33 -13.12 1.93
CA VAL A 178 15.10 -12.71 2.62
C VAL A 178 14.15 -12.03 1.64
N ASN A 179 14.64 -11.09 0.82
CA ASN A 179 13.83 -10.40 -0.19
C ASN A 179 13.29 -11.34 -1.26
N SER A 180 14.05 -12.37 -1.67
CA SER A 180 13.56 -13.38 -2.61
C SER A 180 12.38 -14.18 -2.06
N PHE A 181 12.47 -14.64 -0.79
CA PHE A 181 11.36 -15.31 -0.13
C PHE A 181 10.15 -14.39 0.07
N LEU A 182 10.41 -13.15 0.47
CA LEU A 182 9.36 -12.15 0.62
C LEU A 182 8.62 -11.93 -0.70
N GLN A 183 9.34 -11.76 -1.79
CA GLN A 183 8.76 -11.58 -3.12
C GLN A 183 7.89 -12.78 -3.51
N GLU A 184 8.44 -14.00 -3.42
CA GLU A 184 7.71 -15.23 -3.76
C GLU A 184 6.41 -15.36 -2.96
N ILE A 185 6.46 -15.11 -1.65
CA ILE A 185 5.29 -15.23 -0.78
C ILE A 185 4.25 -14.16 -1.12
N MET A 186 4.68 -12.91 -1.32
CA MET A 186 3.77 -11.80 -1.60
C MET A 186 3.11 -11.92 -2.98
N GLU A 187 3.88 -12.30 -4.01
CA GLU A 187 3.34 -12.49 -5.36
C GLU A 187 2.38 -13.67 -5.42
N ARG A 188 2.71 -14.79 -4.81
CA ARG A 188 1.82 -15.94 -4.70
C ARG A 188 0.54 -15.58 -3.95
N SER A 189 0.64 -14.90 -2.81
CA SER A 189 -0.53 -14.49 -2.03
C SER A 189 -1.43 -13.52 -2.82
N PHE A 190 -0.82 -12.60 -3.56
CA PHE A 190 -1.57 -11.71 -4.44
C PHE A 190 -2.30 -12.50 -5.54
N GLN A 191 -1.62 -13.42 -6.20
CA GLN A 191 -2.21 -14.22 -7.27
C GLN A 191 -3.40 -15.05 -6.78
N GLU A 192 -3.28 -15.69 -5.61
CA GLU A 192 -4.37 -16.48 -5.02
C GLU A 192 -5.60 -15.61 -4.67
N VAL A 193 -5.38 -14.42 -4.10
CA VAL A 193 -6.48 -13.47 -3.81
C VAL A 193 -7.10 -12.95 -5.11
N TRP A 194 -6.27 -12.63 -6.11
CA TRP A 194 -6.75 -12.17 -7.40
C TRP A 194 -7.60 -13.22 -8.11
N GLU A 195 -7.15 -14.46 -8.17
CA GLU A 195 -7.90 -15.56 -8.77
C GLU A 195 -9.25 -15.78 -8.07
N PHE A 196 -9.24 -15.70 -6.74
CA PHE A 196 -10.48 -15.83 -5.95
C PHE A 196 -11.44 -14.67 -6.21
N HIS A 197 -10.93 -13.43 -6.29
CA HIS A 197 -11.67 -12.24 -6.69
C HIS A 197 -12.36 -12.42 -8.05
N GLU A 198 -11.60 -12.80 -9.08
CA GLU A 198 -12.11 -12.98 -10.43
C GLU A 198 -13.16 -14.12 -10.53
N GLN A 199 -12.87 -15.25 -9.89
CA GLN A 199 -13.76 -16.43 -9.94
C GLN A 199 -15.09 -16.19 -9.24
N ASN A 200 -15.06 -15.49 -8.11
CA ASN A 200 -16.27 -15.29 -7.29
C ASN A 200 -16.94 -13.92 -7.54
N LYS A 201 -16.31 -13.04 -8.34
CA LYS A 201 -16.81 -11.69 -8.63
C LYS A 201 -17.08 -10.87 -7.36
N VAL A 202 -16.24 -10.99 -6.36
CA VAL A 202 -16.29 -10.25 -5.10
C VAL A 202 -15.12 -9.28 -5.01
N PRO A 203 -15.21 -8.15 -4.27
CA PRO A 203 -14.09 -7.25 -4.04
C PRO A 203 -12.84 -7.96 -3.51
N MET A 204 -11.64 -7.45 -3.80
CA MET A 204 -10.38 -8.08 -3.34
C MET A 204 -10.30 -8.22 -1.82
N ARG A 205 -10.88 -7.30 -1.06
CA ARG A 205 -10.94 -7.40 0.41
C ARG A 205 -11.76 -8.62 0.85
N GLU A 206 -12.95 -8.80 0.31
CA GLU A 206 -13.78 -9.97 0.59
C GLU A 206 -13.07 -11.26 0.17
N ALA A 207 -12.47 -11.28 -1.02
CA ALA A 207 -11.69 -12.41 -1.52
C ALA A 207 -10.56 -12.80 -0.56
N ALA A 208 -9.81 -11.83 -0.05
CA ALA A 208 -8.72 -12.05 0.90
C ALA A 208 -9.22 -12.65 2.22
N TYR A 209 -10.30 -12.10 2.79
CA TYR A 209 -10.89 -12.63 4.02
C TYR A 209 -11.48 -14.03 3.83
N MET A 210 -12.21 -14.26 2.75
CA MET A 210 -12.80 -15.59 2.46
C MET A 210 -11.71 -16.65 2.30
N LEU A 211 -10.63 -16.33 1.57
CA LEU A 211 -9.48 -17.23 1.40
C LEU A 211 -8.78 -17.52 2.73
N ALA A 212 -8.58 -16.50 3.58
CA ALA A 212 -7.97 -16.66 4.90
C ALA A 212 -8.82 -17.53 5.83
N LEU A 213 -10.14 -17.32 5.83
CA LEU A 213 -11.09 -18.13 6.61
C LEU A 213 -11.10 -19.58 6.14
N ASP A 214 -11.17 -19.83 4.83
CA ASP A 214 -11.13 -21.19 4.26
C ASP A 214 -9.87 -21.94 4.69
N ARG A 215 -8.69 -21.30 4.60
CA ARG A 215 -7.43 -21.89 5.07
C ARG A 215 -7.46 -22.23 6.57
N THR A 216 -7.96 -21.30 7.39
CA THR A 216 -8.06 -21.49 8.84
C THR A 216 -9.01 -22.63 9.19
N ILE A 217 -10.18 -22.70 8.54
CA ILE A 217 -11.17 -23.76 8.75
C ILE A 217 -10.60 -25.12 8.31
N LYS A 218 -9.93 -25.19 7.15
CA LYS A 218 -9.28 -26.41 6.67
C LYS A 218 -8.20 -26.90 7.65
N ALA A 219 -7.33 -26.00 8.11
CA ALA A 219 -6.31 -26.33 9.09
C ALA A 219 -6.91 -26.86 10.40
N ARG A 220 -7.98 -26.22 10.89
CA ARG A 220 -8.69 -26.67 12.10
C ARG A 220 -9.33 -28.05 11.91
N LYS A 221 -9.95 -28.31 10.76
CA LYS A 221 -10.55 -29.63 10.47
C LYS A 221 -9.48 -30.74 10.45
N ILE A 222 -8.29 -30.47 9.91
CA ILE A 222 -7.18 -31.42 9.86
C ILE A 222 -6.62 -31.71 11.27
N ARG A 223 -6.47 -30.67 12.10
CA ARG A 223 -5.95 -30.80 13.49
C ARG A 223 -6.96 -31.43 14.44
N GLY A 224 -8.26 -31.37 14.13
CA GLY A 224 -9.33 -31.72 15.06
C GLY A 224 -9.62 -30.61 16.08
N ASN A 225 -10.55 -30.87 17.02
CA ASN A 225 -10.98 -29.91 18.04
C ASN A 225 -10.16 -29.99 19.36
N PHE A 226 -9.11 -30.80 19.39
CA PHE A 226 -8.25 -30.94 20.58
C PHE A 226 -6.92 -30.19 20.35
N PRO A 227 -6.39 -29.52 21.41
CA PRO A 227 -5.10 -28.85 21.34
C PRO A 227 -3.95 -29.85 21.17
#